data_dcd7a27a5ca5db8e20353c67d308a7c3
#
_entry.id   dcd7a27a5ca5db8e20353c67d308a7c3
#
_cell.length_a   1.000
_cell.length_b   1.000
_cell.length_c   1.000
_cell.angle_alpha   90.00
_cell.angle_beta   90.00
_cell.angle_gamma   90.00
#
_symmetry.space_group_name_H-M   'P 1'
#
loop_
_entity.id
_entity.type
_entity.pdbx_description
1 polymer ?
#
loop_
_entity_poly.entity_id
_entity_poly.type
_entity_poly.pdbx_seq_one_letter_code
_entity_poly.pdbx_strand_id
1 'polypeptide(L)'
;MNSQRIFMSVRASGTTDIIAQVTVPQTTADYGVLIPVPDQPTLDAEPVSTAELDALDRATAPAIFSSTSDGGSSSGCGCLAAGADDDAAAPNRNVTVSSEVTIGPVVAVSLTGESGDAVRAWLTDNGFSLPENDAATFDRYVGKGRYFIAIRRAESAATNGPSSIGVHYTLPGDHRMLSLGFTRIGAASKLALTLFLAAPETVRPSEPFQALTLFDLDAGPLQSNNYALAVETAVAKRDSKAFLLESSTPIDNPRPEPLALARFVDRGAIVTRATTLVSREQISEDVVFVPFTGIVQRERWVSRDAGHVRYAGLGALGLLLMAGALRRHSRSRQ
;
A
#
# COMPACT_ATOMS: atom_id res chain seq x y z
N MET A 1 -14.99 2.94 1.96
CA MET A 1 -13.83 2.74 2.85
C MET A 1 -12.65 3.42 2.18
N ASN A 2 -12.06 4.43 2.82
CA ASN A 2 -10.90 5.11 2.24
C ASN A 2 -9.69 4.19 2.39
N SER A 3 -9.25 3.56 1.30
CA SER A 3 -8.00 2.81 1.29
C SER A 3 -6.83 3.79 1.13
N GLN A 4 -5.86 3.71 2.01
CA GLN A 4 -4.57 4.34 1.79
C GLN A 4 -3.82 3.59 0.69
N ARG A 5 -3.25 4.32 -0.25
CA ARG A 5 -2.41 3.73 -1.30
C ARG A 5 -0.98 4.22 -1.13
N ILE A 6 -0.07 3.28 -1.21
CA ILE A 6 1.37 3.55 -1.17
C ILE A 6 2.00 2.86 -2.37
N PHE A 7 2.80 3.60 -3.11
CA PHE A 7 3.67 3.06 -4.14
C PHE A 7 5.11 3.13 -3.65
N MET A 8 5.85 2.05 -3.80
CA MET A 8 7.27 1.94 -3.49
C MET A 8 8.00 1.40 -4.71
N SER A 9 9.16 1.94 -5.03
CA SER A 9 10.00 1.45 -6.12
C SER A 9 11.46 1.38 -5.69
N VAL A 10 11.98 0.17 -5.60
CA VAL A 10 13.41 -0.08 -5.35
C VAL A 10 14.17 0.09 -6.66
N ARG A 11 15.10 1.04 -6.68
CA ARG A 11 15.85 1.41 -7.88
C ARG A 11 17.24 0.76 -7.93
N ALA A 12 17.66 0.41 -9.11
CA ALA A 12 19.03 -0.07 -9.35
C ALA A 12 20.10 0.99 -9.00
N SER A 13 19.72 2.27 -8.93
CA SER A 13 20.58 3.36 -8.44
C SER A 13 20.94 3.26 -6.97
N GLY A 14 20.32 2.35 -6.21
CA GLY A 14 20.50 2.24 -4.77
C GLY A 14 19.65 3.22 -3.98
N THR A 15 18.49 3.57 -4.48
CA THR A 15 17.48 4.41 -3.80
C THR A 15 16.12 3.73 -3.84
N THR A 16 15.21 4.19 -2.99
CA THR A 16 13.81 3.78 -3.03
C THR A 16 12.93 5.00 -3.18
N ASP A 17 12.17 5.06 -4.27
CA ASP A 17 11.13 6.07 -4.47
C ASP A 17 9.84 5.62 -3.76
N ILE A 18 9.22 6.52 -3.02
CA ILE A 18 7.96 6.24 -2.31
C ILE A 18 6.96 7.35 -2.62
N ILE A 19 5.74 6.95 -2.95
CA ILE A 19 4.61 7.86 -3.14
C ILE A 19 3.51 7.44 -2.18
N ALA A 20 3.25 8.28 -1.19
CA ALA A 20 2.16 8.09 -0.24
C ALA A 20 0.95 8.93 -0.65
N GLN A 21 -0.20 8.30 -0.85
CA GLN A 21 -1.44 9.04 -1.05
C GLN A 21 -1.86 9.71 0.25
N VAL A 22 -2.03 11.02 0.18
CA VAL A 22 -2.49 11.87 1.29
C VAL A 22 -3.79 12.52 0.88
N THR A 23 -4.82 12.43 1.72
CA THR A 23 -6.11 13.08 1.50
C THR A 23 -6.29 14.18 2.53
N VAL A 24 -6.30 15.41 2.06
CA VAL A 24 -6.48 16.61 2.89
C VAL A 24 -7.98 16.91 2.99
N PRO A 25 -8.58 16.88 4.19
CA PRO A 25 -9.99 17.24 4.37
C PRO A 25 -10.22 18.74 4.16
N GLN A 26 -11.47 19.11 3.85
CA GLN A 26 -11.82 20.51 3.56
C GLN A 26 -11.75 21.45 4.77
N THR A 27 -11.99 20.95 5.97
CA THR A 27 -12.50 21.76 7.09
C THR A 27 -11.65 21.71 8.35
N THR A 28 -10.48 21.08 8.33
CA THR A 28 -9.67 20.96 9.54
C THR A 28 -8.37 21.75 9.44
N ALA A 29 -8.23 22.79 10.27
CA ALA A 29 -6.95 23.45 10.51
C ALA A 29 -5.89 22.44 11.01
N ASP A 30 -6.32 21.45 11.82
CA ASP A 30 -5.45 20.50 12.53
C ASP A 30 -5.18 19.20 11.75
N TYR A 31 -5.31 19.21 10.43
CA TYR A 31 -4.97 18.06 9.63
C TYR A 31 -3.46 17.81 9.59
N GLY A 32 -3.05 16.64 10.05
CA GLY A 32 -1.66 16.23 9.98
C GLY A 32 -1.53 14.73 9.68
N VAL A 33 -0.55 14.38 8.86
CA VAL A 33 -0.10 13.00 8.63
C VAL A 33 1.36 12.92 9.03
N LEU A 34 1.72 11.86 9.74
CA LEU A 34 3.09 11.60 10.12
C LEU A 34 3.53 10.24 9.60
N ILE A 35 4.64 10.22 8.86
CA ILE A 35 5.19 9.02 8.23
C ILE A 35 6.61 8.80 8.79
N PRO A 36 6.83 7.79 9.63
CA PRO A 36 8.18 7.45 10.03
C PRO A 36 8.90 6.70 8.90
N VAL A 37 10.13 7.11 8.64
CA VAL A 37 10.98 6.55 7.59
C VAL A 37 12.34 6.10 8.16
N PRO A 38 12.99 5.08 7.58
CA PRO A 38 14.22 4.52 8.13
C PRO A 38 15.42 5.44 8.03
N ASP A 39 15.46 6.27 7.00
CA ASP A 39 16.56 7.16 6.67
C ASP A 39 16.07 8.57 6.36
N GLN A 40 17.00 9.51 6.23
CA GLN A 40 16.69 10.88 5.86
C GLN A 40 16.08 10.93 4.46
N PRO A 41 14.81 11.37 4.32
CA PRO A 41 14.16 11.45 3.03
C PRO A 41 14.58 12.70 2.26
N THR A 42 14.60 12.59 0.94
CA THR A 42 14.57 13.74 0.03
C THR A 42 13.15 13.95 -0.44
N LEU A 43 12.55 15.07 -0.10
CA LEU A 43 11.18 15.43 -0.48
C LEU A 43 11.14 16.05 -1.86
N ASP A 44 10.17 15.66 -2.69
CA ASP A 44 9.92 16.28 -3.99
C ASP A 44 8.81 17.35 -3.87
N ALA A 45 9.02 18.49 -4.51
CA ALA A 45 8.05 19.59 -4.52
C ALA A 45 6.87 19.36 -5.47
N GLU A 46 7.00 18.45 -6.44
CA GLU A 46 5.94 18.16 -7.40
C GLU A 46 4.96 17.12 -6.86
N PRO A 47 3.66 17.42 -6.74
CA PRO A 47 2.67 16.46 -6.35
C PRO A 47 2.45 15.41 -7.44
N VAL A 48 2.37 14.14 -7.05
CA VAL A 48 1.94 13.07 -7.95
C VAL A 48 0.40 13.07 -8.01
N SER A 49 -0.14 13.03 -9.22
CA SER A 49 -1.59 13.01 -9.41
C SER A 49 -2.21 11.72 -8.89
N THR A 50 -3.32 11.84 -8.18
CA THR A 50 -4.12 10.65 -7.80
C THR A 50 -4.64 9.88 -9.00
N ALA A 51 -4.83 10.53 -10.14
CA ALA A 51 -5.22 9.85 -11.38
C ALA A 51 -4.16 8.83 -11.84
N GLU A 52 -2.87 9.07 -11.57
CA GLU A 52 -1.81 8.11 -11.87
C GLU A 52 -1.87 6.89 -10.93
N LEU A 53 -2.15 7.11 -9.64
CA LEU A 53 -2.39 6.03 -8.69
C LEU A 53 -3.67 5.26 -9.03
N ASP A 54 -4.73 5.92 -9.50
CA ASP A 54 -5.96 5.29 -9.96
C ASP A 54 -5.73 4.44 -11.22
N ALA A 55 -4.89 4.90 -12.13
CA ALA A 55 -4.52 4.15 -13.33
C ALA A 55 -3.71 2.89 -12.96
N LEU A 56 -2.76 3.01 -12.04
CA LEU A 56 -2.01 1.87 -11.52
C LEU A 56 -2.93 0.88 -10.81
N ASP A 57 -3.84 1.38 -9.97
CA ASP A 57 -4.82 0.57 -9.23
C ASP A 57 -5.68 -0.26 -10.21
N ARG A 58 -6.27 0.37 -11.22
CA ARG A 58 -7.04 -0.32 -12.27
C ARG A 58 -6.19 -1.32 -13.05
N ALA A 59 -4.96 -0.95 -13.38
CA ALA A 59 -4.07 -1.80 -14.16
C ALA A 59 -3.66 -3.08 -13.44
N THR A 60 -3.60 -3.06 -12.11
CA THR A 60 -3.12 -4.17 -11.27
C THR A 60 -4.23 -4.84 -10.45
N ALA A 61 -5.46 -4.30 -10.47
CA ALA A 61 -6.59 -4.88 -9.73
C ALA A 61 -6.82 -6.35 -10.08
N PRO A 62 -7.19 -7.19 -9.12
CA PRO A 62 -7.52 -8.58 -9.38
C PRO A 62 -8.79 -8.71 -10.22
N ALA A 63 -8.85 -9.72 -11.06
CA ALA A 63 -10.03 -10.08 -11.84
C ALA A 63 -10.70 -11.31 -11.22
N ILE A 64 -11.93 -11.15 -10.74
CA ILE A 64 -12.70 -12.24 -10.16
C ILE A 64 -13.92 -12.47 -11.05
N PHE A 65 -13.96 -13.63 -11.68
CA PHE A 65 -15.02 -14.03 -12.59
C PHE A 65 -15.99 -14.96 -11.88
N SER A 66 -17.30 -14.66 -11.97
CA SER A 66 -18.35 -15.58 -11.57
C SER A 66 -19.07 -16.10 -12.79
N SER A 67 -19.57 -17.33 -12.78
CA SER A 67 -20.28 -17.96 -13.88
C SER A 67 -21.69 -17.37 -14.15
N THR A 68 -22.03 -16.24 -13.54
CA THR A 68 -23.27 -15.52 -13.82
C THR A 68 -22.96 -14.15 -14.37
N SER A 69 -23.36 -13.95 -15.64
CA SER A 69 -23.47 -12.65 -16.27
C SER A 69 -24.56 -11.84 -15.56
N ASP A 70 -24.21 -10.81 -14.85
CA ASP A 70 -25.03 -9.60 -14.73
C ASP A 70 -24.16 -8.44 -14.26
N GLY A 71 -24.24 -7.35 -15.01
CA GLY A 71 -23.47 -6.15 -14.76
C GLY A 71 -24.09 -5.28 -13.66
N GLY A 72 -23.24 -4.55 -12.96
CA GLY A 72 -23.67 -3.58 -11.96
C GLY A 72 -22.52 -2.70 -11.50
N SER A 73 -22.66 -1.43 -11.76
CA SER A 73 -21.70 -0.35 -11.56
C SER A 73 -21.51 0.06 -10.09
N SER A 74 -20.38 0.70 -9.87
CA SER A 74 -19.87 1.30 -8.65
C SER A 74 -20.62 2.51 -8.14
N SER A 75 -20.56 2.77 -6.84
CA SER A 75 -20.72 4.11 -6.25
C SER A 75 -19.98 4.23 -4.93
N GLY A 76 -19.25 5.30 -4.77
CA GLY A 76 -18.57 5.69 -3.55
C GLY A 76 -19.39 6.69 -2.72
N CYS A 77 -18.92 6.95 -1.50
CA CYS A 77 -19.19 8.10 -0.59
C CYS A 77 -18.42 7.81 0.70
N GLY A 78 -17.85 8.74 1.41
CA GLY A 78 -17.94 10.13 1.67
C GLY A 78 -17.62 10.38 3.14
N CYS A 79 -16.90 11.42 3.45
CA CYS A 79 -16.18 11.84 4.65
C CYS A 79 -17.00 12.23 5.88
N LEU A 80 -16.31 12.38 7.03
CA LEU A 80 -16.53 13.53 7.92
C LEU A 80 -15.31 13.79 8.82
N ALA A 81 -15.05 15.09 9.07
CA ALA A 81 -13.93 15.64 9.82
C ALA A 81 -14.43 16.52 10.98
N ALA A 82 -13.60 16.77 11.95
CA ALA A 82 -13.80 17.85 12.92
C ALA A 82 -12.43 18.47 13.27
N GLY A 83 -12.42 19.77 13.44
CA GLY A 83 -11.26 20.59 13.63
C GLY A 83 -11.25 21.37 14.93
N ALA A 84 -10.19 22.12 15.20
CA ALA A 84 -10.10 23.42 15.87
C ALA A 84 -8.65 23.90 16.11
N ASP A 85 -8.46 25.07 15.96
CA ASP A 85 -7.76 26.29 16.42
C ASP A 85 -6.21 26.31 16.59
N ASP A 86 -5.70 27.42 16.08
CA ASP A 86 -4.33 27.88 15.94
C ASP A 86 -3.70 28.39 17.25
N ASP A 87 -2.41 28.05 17.45
CA ASP A 87 -1.46 28.99 18.08
C ASP A 87 -0.01 28.63 17.71
N ALA A 88 0.76 29.61 17.29
CA ALA A 88 2.13 29.43 16.79
C ALA A 88 3.14 29.43 17.96
N ALA A 89 3.95 28.38 18.09
CA ALA A 89 4.91 28.19 19.16
C ALA A 89 6.38 28.20 18.69
N ALA A 90 7.27 28.52 19.63
CA ALA A 90 8.71 28.73 19.45
C ALA A 90 9.49 27.43 19.13
N PRO A 91 10.68 27.49 18.50
CA PRO A 91 11.43 26.32 18.05
C PRO A 91 11.93 25.46 19.24
N ASN A 92 11.56 24.20 19.23
CA ASN A 92 11.99 23.19 20.20
C ASN A 92 13.43 22.73 19.83
N ARG A 93 14.39 22.89 20.75
CA ARG A 93 15.83 22.72 20.50
C ARG A 93 16.27 21.25 20.33
N ASN A 94 15.39 20.27 20.57
CA ASN A 94 15.72 18.83 20.55
C ASN A 94 15.17 18.11 19.30
N VAL A 95 14.73 18.88 18.30
CA VAL A 95 14.28 18.38 17.00
C VAL A 95 15.09 19.06 15.91
N THR A 96 15.61 18.26 14.99
CA THR A 96 16.29 18.73 13.80
C THR A 96 15.36 18.64 12.61
N VAL A 97 15.00 19.77 12.02
CA VAL A 97 14.28 19.85 10.75
C VAL A 97 15.31 19.83 9.63
N SER A 98 15.21 18.83 8.75
CA SER A 98 16.15 18.63 7.64
C SER A 98 15.70 19.32 6.36
N SER A 99 14.38 19.36 6.10
CA SER A 99 13.80 20.02 4.93
C SER A 99 12.33 20.35 5.17
N GLU A 100 11.86 21.41 4.52
CA GLU A 100 10.45 21.77 4.43
C GLU A 100 10.12 22.11 2.98
N VAL A 101 9.08 21.47 2.44
CA VAL A 101 8.70 21.60 1.03
C VAL A 101 7.18 21.73 0.90
N THR A 102 6.72 22.72 0.14
CA THR A 102 5.29 22.85 -0.22
C THR A 102 5.00 21.97 -1.44
N ILE A 103 4.01 21.07 -1.29
CA ILE A 103 3.62 20.10 -2.31
C ILE A 103 2.12 20.27 -2.58
N GLY A 104 1.77 21.12 -3.54
CA GLY A 104 0.37 21.46 -3.83
C GLY A 104 -0.35 22.01 -2.59
N PRO A 105 -1.41 21.35 -2.07
CA PRO A 105 -2.18 21.83 -0.92
C PRO A 105 -1.58 21.48 0.45
N VAL A 106 -0.39 20.91 0.52
CA VAL A 106 0.27 20.52 1.77
C VAL A 106 1.68 21.06 1.89
N VAL A 107 2.16 21.13 3.12
CA VAL A 107 3.57 21.32 3.48
C VAL A 107 4.06 20.04 4.11
N ALA A 108 5.15 19.49 3.59
CA ALA A 108 5.84 18.33 4.11
C ALA A 108 7.16 18.74 4.76
N VAL A 109 7.39 18.31 5.98
CA VAL A 109 8.58 18.61 6.78
C VAL A 109 9.28 17.32 7.14
N SER A 110 10.57 17.21 6.79
CA SER A 110 11.41 16.10 7.25
C SER A 110 12.11 16.49 8.54
N LEU A 111 11.96 15.66 9.56
CA LEU A 111 12.52 15.92 10.88
C LEU A 111 13.02 14.64 11.58
N THR A 112 13.90 14.82 12.54
CA THR A 112 14.30 13.79 13.50
C THR A 112 14.43 14.44 14.88
N GLY A 113 14.30 13.65 15.94
CA GLY A 113 14.39 14.14 17.33
C GLY A 113 15.20 13.20 18.21
N GLU A 114 15.69 13.74 19.32
CA GLU A 114 16.47 13.00 20.31
C GLU A 114 15.59 12.11 21.21
N SER A 115 14.30 12.44 21.34
CA SER A 115 13.32 11.68 22.11
C SER A 115 11.93 11.76 21.48
N GLY A 116 11.07 10.80 21.81
CA GLY A 116 9.68 10.81 21.40
C GLY A 116 8.92 12.04 21.90
N ASP A 117 9.21 12.47 23.13
CA ASP A 117 8.61 13.68 23.70
C ASP A 117 9.03 14.94 22.95
N ALA A 118 10.31 15.05 22.52
CA ALA A 118 10.76 16.18 21.72
C ALA A 118 10.04 16.25 20.36
N VAL A 119 9.86 15.10 19.68
CA VAL A 119 9.11 15.03 18.42
C VAL A 119 7.65 15.39 18.65
N ARG A 120 7.01 14.87 19.70
CA ARG A 120 5.61 15.18 20.03
C ARG A 120 5.41 16.66 20.34
N ALA A 121 6.29 17.24 21.16
CA ALA A 121 6.23 18.66 21.47
C ALA A 121 6.37 19.50 20.22
N TRP A 122 7.34 19.18 19.34
CA TRP A 122 7.50 19.88 18.07
C TRP A 122 6.24 19.79 17.19
N LEU A 123 5.64 18.61 17.09
CA LEU A 123 4.41 18.40 16.33
C LEU A 123 3.26 19.25 16.88
N THR A 124 3.06 19.24 18.20
CA THR A 124 2.05 20.08 18.86
C THR A 124 2.29 21.56 18.60
N ASP A 125 3.55 22.00 18.76
CA ASP A 125 3.96 23.40 18.51
C ASP A 125 3.78 23.82 17.04
N ASN A 126 3.70 22.86 16.11
CA ASN A 126 3.49 23.12 14.69
C ASN A 126 2.06 22.76 14.22
N GLY A 127 1.09 22.74 15.12
CA GLY A 127 -0.33 22.58 14.79
C GLY A 127 -0.77 21.15 14.49
N PHE A 128 -0.01 20.12 14.93
CA PHE A 128 -0.43 18.74 14.79
C PHE A 128 -1.18 18.28 16.05
N SER A 129 -2.42 17.83 15.87
CA SER A 129 -3.18 17.23 16.95
C SER A 129 -2.75 15.74 17.14
N LEU A 130 -2.28 15.40 18.31
CA LEU A 130 -1.80 14.07 18.64
C LEU A 130 -2.66 13.43 19.74
N PRO A 131 -3.00 12.13 19.62
CA PRO A 131 -3.66 11.40 20.68
C PRO A 131 -2.74 11.32 21.94
N GLU A 132 -3.34 11.45 23.11
CA GLU A 132 -2.59 11.49 24.39
C GLU A 132 -1.83 10.20 24.71
N ASN A 133 -2.29 9.05 24.21
CA ASN A 133 -1.83 7.72 24.65
C ASN A 133 -0.72 7.09 23.79
N ASP A 134 -0.06 7.85 22.92
CA ASP A 134 0.86 7.27 21.92
C ASP A 134 2.35 7.54 22.18
N ALA A 135 2.71 8.11 23.35
CA ALA A 135 4.10 8.42 23.69
C ALA A 135 5.06 7.24 23.50
N ALA A 136 4.69 6.06 24.01
CA ALA A 136 5.52 4.85 23.88
C ALA A 136 5.74 4.41 22.41
N THR A 137 4.81 4.74 21.52
CA THR A 137 4.98 4.46 20.10
C THR A 137 6.02 5.42 19.50
N PHE A 138 5.96 6.71 19.81
CA PHE A 138 6.97 7.68 19.38
C PHE A 138 8.37 7.29 19.87
N ASP A 139 8.52 6.97 21.17
CA ASP A 139 9.80 6.57 21.76
C ASP A 139 10.39 5.35 21.04
N ARG A 140 9.56 4.38 20.71
CA ARG A 140 10.00 3.19 19.98
C ARG A 140 10.56 3.52 18.60
N TYR A 141 9.98 4.48 17.87
CA TYR A 141 10.46 4.85 16.53
C TYR A 141 11.67 5.78 16.61
N VAL A 142 11.69 6.73 17.51
CA VAL A 142 12.86 7.57 17.77
C VAL A 142 14.03 6.72 18.23
N GLY A 143 13.83 5.76 19.15
CA GLY A 143 14.86 4.83 19.60
C GLY A 143 15.45 3.94 18.51
N LYS A 144 14.73 3.78 17.38
CA LYS A 144 15.23 3.10 16.16
C LYS A 144 15.95 4.06 15.20
N GLY A 145 16.18 5.30 15.55
CA GLY A 145 16.81 6.30 14.69
C GLY A 145 15.95 6.71 13.49
N ARG A 146 14.61 6.65 13.61
CA ARG A 146 13.71 7.01 12.50
C ARG A 146 13.67 8.51 12.27
N TYR A 147 13.64 8.90 11.02
CA TYR A 147 13.17 10.20 10.57
C TYR A 147 11.66 10.21 10.47
N PHE A 148 11.07 11.38 10.43
CA PHE A 148 9.63 11.56 10.26
C PHE A 148 9.38 12.55 9.14
N ILE A 149 8.40 12.26 8.29
CA ILE A 149 7.82 13.22 7.37
C ILE A 149 6.50 13.66 7.98
N ALA A 150 6.46 14.90 8.45
CA ALA A 150 5.25 15.53 8.97
C ALA A 150 4.59 16.33 7.85
N ILE A 151 3.33 16.02 7.53
CA ILE A 151 2.58 16.63 6.46
C ILE A 151 1.40 17.37 7.06
N ARG A 152 1.32 18.67 6.83
CA ARG A 152 0.21 19.53 7.25
C ARG A 152 -0.41 20.22 6.05
N ARG A 153 -1.58 20.77 6.22
CA ARG A 153 -2.21 21.61 5.20
C ARG A 153 -1.39 22.88 4.97
N ALA A 154 -1.23 23.30 3.71
CA ALA A 154 -0.64 24.58 3.40
C ALA A 154 -1.64 25.72 3.68
N GLU A 155 -1.21 26.81 4.28
CA GLU A 155 -2.05 27.99 4.56
C GLU A 155 -2.70 28.58 3.29
N SER A 156 -1.98 28.48 2.16
CA SER A 156 -2.46 28.91 0.85
C SER A 156 -3.43 27.93 0.17
N ALA A 157 -3.71 26.78 0.78
CA ALA A 157 -4.55 25.77 0.17
C ALA A 157 -6.00 26.26 0.05
N ALA A 158 -6.51 26.25 -1.19
CA ALA A 158 -7.89 26.63 -1.46
C ALA A 158 -8.87 25.76 -0.67
N THR A 159 -9.93 26.37 -0.14
CA THR A 159 -10.95 25.71 0.69
C THR A 159 -11.98 24.91 -0.12
N ASN A 160 -11.74 24.70 -1.41
CA ASN A 160 -12.70 24.15 -2.37
C ASN A 160 -12.59 22.62 -2.49
N GLY A 161 -13.04 21.87 -1.51
CA GLY A 161 -13.19 20.42 -1.55
C GLY A 161 -12.02 19.62 -0.97
N PRO A 162 -12.24 18.36 -0.60
CA PRO A 162 -11.15 17.48 -0.19
C PRO A 162 -10.22 17.29 -1.37
N SER A 163 -8.93 17.41 -1.12
CA SER A 163 -7.89 17.24 -2.12
C SER A 163 -7.06 16.01 -1.78
N SER A 164 -6.88 15.11 -2.75
CA SER A 164 -5.98 13.96 -2.60
C SER A 164 -4.81 14.12 -3.55
N ILE A 165 -3.60 13.93 -3.04
CA ILE A 165 -2.35 13.98 -3.80
C ILE A 165 -1.46 12.80 -3.44
N GLY A 166 -0.52 12.48 -4.30
CA GLY A 166 0.64 11.65 -3.96
C GLY A 166 1.79 12.53 -3.49
N VAL A 167 2.27 12.30 -2.29
CA VAL A 167 3.49 12.91 -1.78
C VAL A 167 4.65 11.98 -2.12
N HIS A 168 5.56 12.46 -2.98
CA HIS A 168 6.74 11.73 -3.40
C HIS A 168 7.94 12.08 -2.53
N TYR A 169 8.68 11.06 -2.15
CA TYR A 169 10.00 11.20 -1.50
C TYR A 169 10.89 10.01 -1.83
N THR A 170 12.19 10.25 -1.75
CA THR A 170 13.22 9.25 -2.03
C THR A 170 14.02 8.96 -0.77
N LEU A 171 14.29 7.67 -0.52
CA LEU A 171 15.16 7.21 0.55
C LEU A 171 16.48 6.63 -0.06
N PRO A 172 17.63 6.84 0.59
CA PRO A 172 18.85 6.14 0.22
C PRO A 172 18.73 4.66 0.60
N GLY A 173 19.15 3.76 -0.26
CA GLY A 173 19.14 2.31 -0.03
C GLY A 173 17.91 1.58 -0.55
N ASP A 174 17.89 0.25 -0.34
CA ASP A 174 16.76 -0.64 -0.63
C ASP A 174 15.85 -0.72 0.61
N HIS A 175 14.74 0.00 0.56
CA HIS A 175 13.76 0.04 1.63
C HIS A 175 12.43 -0.58 1.18
N ARG A 176 12.18 -1.79 1.67
CA ARG A 176 10.93 -2.54 1.44
C ARG A 176 10.13 -2.67 2.73
N MET A 177 10.21 -1.68 3.59
CA MET A 177 9.56 -1.68 4.89
C MET A 177 8.41 -0.67 4.93
N LEU A 178 7.31 -1.09 5.52
CA LEU A 178 6.19 -0.23 5.85
C LEU A 178 6.09 -0.13 7.38
N SER A 179 6.13 1.08 7.90
CA SER A 179 5.96 1.39 9.33
C SER A 179 4.50 1.25 9.76
N LEU A 180 3.95 0.03 9.56
CA LEU A 180 2.55 -0.26 9.79
C LEU A 180 2.17 -0.05 11.27
N GLY A 181 3.07 -0.42 12.19
CA GLY A 181 2.83 -0.22 13.63
C GLY A 181 2.64 1.23 14.04
N PHE A 182 3.19 2.18 13.28
CA PHE A 182 2.98 3.62 13.52
C PHE A 182 1.64 4.13 12.99
N THR A 183 1.12 3.55 11.90
CA THR A 183 -0.16 3.98 11.32
C THR A 183 -1.33 3.84 12.28
N ARG A 184 -1.17 3.02 13.33
CA ARG A 184 -2.15 2.89 14.41
C ARG A 184 -2.52 4.23 15.05
N ILE A 185 -1.56 5.18 15.15
CA ILE A 185 -1.78 6.47 15.81
C ILE A 185 -2.89 7.27 15.13
N GLY A 186 -2.87 7.35 13.79
CA GLY A 186 -3.84 8.12 13.01
C GLY A 186 -4.94 7.29 12.36
N ALA A 187 -4.95 5.97 12.54
CA ALA A 187 -5.93 5.12 11.89
C ALA A 187 -7.33 5.30 12.48
N ALA A 188 -8.34 5.33 11.62
CA ALA A 188 -9.72 5.10 11.99
C ALA A 188 -9.86 3.69 12.63
N SER A 189 -11.08 3.25 12.94
CA SER A 189 -11.31 1.92 13.52
C SER A 189 -10.74 0.76 12.67
N LYS A 190 -10.61 0.97 11.37
CA LYS A 190 -10.03 0.02 10.41
C LYS A 190 -9.07 0.73 9.46
N LEU A 191 -7.95 0.07 9.16
CA LEU A 191 -7.00 0.46 8.13
C LEU A 191 -7.20 -0.44 6.91
N ALA A 192 -7.56 0.15 5.79
CA ALA A 192 -7.48 -0.46 4.47
C ALA A 192 -6.25 0.09 3.75
N LEU A 193 -5.34 -0.77 3.36
CA LEU A 193 -4.09 -0.38 2.71
C LEU A 193 -3.88 -1.20 1.44
N THR A 194 -3.56 -0.50 0.35
CA THR A 194 -3.06 -1.11 -0.89
C THR A 194 -1.65 -0.62 -1.15
N LEU A 195 -0.71 -1.55 -1.19
CA LEU A 195 0.69 -1.32 -1.51
C LEU A 195 0.97 -1.79 -2.93
N PHE A 196 1.65 -0.96 -3.70
CA PHE A 196 2.25 -1.30 -4.99
C PHE A 196 3.77 -1.25 -4.82
N LEU A 197 4.43 -2.39 -4.86
CA LEU A 197 5.87 -2.47 -4.69
C LEU A 197 6.53 -2.93 -6.00
N ALA A 198 7.29 -2.02 -6.61
CA ALA A 198 8.10 -2.27 -7.79
C ALA A 198 9.52 -2.67 -7.36
N ALA A 199 9.97 -3.85 -7.83
CA ALA A 199 11.28 -4.40 -7.52
C ALA A 199 11.75 -5.27 -8.70
N PRO A 200 13.03 -5.68 -8.75
CA PRO A 200 13.51 -6.61 -9.77
C PRO A 200 12.78 -7.96 -9.79
N GLU A 201 12.17 -8.33 -8.65
CA GLU A 201 11.43 -9.57 -8.46
C GLU A 201 10.08 -9.34 -7.78
N THR A 202 9.20 -10.33 -7.87
CA THR A 202 7.98 -10.38 -7.04
C THR A 202 8.37 -10.38 -5.57
N VAL A 203 7.57 -9.74 -4.74
CA VAL A 203 7.80 -9.67 -3.30
C VAL A 203 6.63 -10.20 -2.50
N ARG A 204 6.91 -10.60 -1.25
CA ARG A 204 5.90 -11.00 -0.25
C ARG A 204 6.25 -10.40 1.10
N PRO A 205 5.30 -10.26 2.03
CA PRO A 205 5.64 -9.90 3.40
C PRO A 205 6.52 -10.98 4.03
N SER A 206 7.47 -10.55 4.88
CA SER A 206 8.26 -11.46 5.71
C SER A 206 7.50 -11.85 6.97
N GLU A 207 7.92 -12.92 7.61
CA GLU A 207 7.38 -13.29 8.92
C GLU A 207 7.56 -12.15 9.95
N PRO A 208 6.59 -11.95 10.87
CA PRO A 208 5.46 -12.85 11.16
C PRO A 208 4.24 -12.66 10.24
N PHE A 209 4.33 -11.79 9.23
CA PHE A 209 3.23 -11.59 8.29
C PHE A 209 3.19 -12.69 7.23
N GLN A 210 2.00 -13.11 6.87
CA GLN A 210 1.76 -14.14 5.87
C GLN A 210 1.33 -13.53 4.53
N ALA A 211 1.78 -14.13 3.45
CA ALA A 211 1.27 -13.85 2.11
C ALA A 211 0.03 -14.70 1.85
N LEU A 212 -1.08 -14.06 1.54
CA LEU A 212 -2.30 -14.69 1.05
C LEU A 212 -2.40 -14.53 -0.46
N THR A 213 -3.15 -15.39 -1.10
CA THR A 213 -3.50 -15.32 -2.52
C THR A 213 -5.01 -15.19 -2.68
N LEU A 214 -5.49 -14.93 -3.89
CA LEU A 214 -6.94 -14.89 -4.17
C LEU A 214 -7.64 -16.20 -3.81
N PHE A 215 -6.92 -17.33 -3.75
CA PHE A 215 -7.47 -18.64 -3.37
C PHE A 215 -7.70 -18.80 -1.87
N ASP A 216 -7.06 -17.98 -1.04
CA ASP A 216 -7.27 -17.96 0.41
C ASP A 216 -8.52 -17.21 0.84
N LEU A 217 -9.16 -16.48 -0.09
CA LEU A 217 -10.45 -15.83 0.17
C LEU A 217 -11.56 -16.89 0.21
N ASP A 218 -12.55 -16.72 1.09
CA ASP A 218 -13.66 -17.64 1.19
C ASP A 218 -14.41 -17.74 -0.16
N ALA A 219 -14.76 -18.98 -0.53
CA ALA A 219 -15.27 -19.34 -1.86
C ALA A 219 -16.74 -18.97 -2.14
N GLY A 220 -17.33 -18.06 -1.38
CA GLY A 220 -18.62 -17.47 -1.74
C GLY A 220 -18.53 -16.70 -3.06
N PRO A 221 -19.66 -16.36 -3.70
CA PRO A 221 -19.65 -15.53 -4.89
C PRO A 221 -19.05 -14.17 -4.52
N LEU A 222 -17.78 -14.00 -4.87
CA LEU A 222 -17.08 -12.74 -4.66
C LEU A 222 -17.65 -11.73 -5.66
N GLN A 223 -18.34 -10.75 -5.13
CA GLN A 223 -18.82 -9.58 -5.86
C GLN A 223 -18.02 -8.37 -5.40
N SER A 224 -18.02 -7.31 -6.20
CA SER A 224 -17.33 -6.06 -5.84
C SER A 224 -17.73 -5.50 -4.48
N ASN A 225 -18.96 -5.78 -4.03
CA ASN A 225 -19.49 -5.31 -2.75
C ASN A 225 -19.06 -6.16 -1.53
N ASN A 226 -18.61 -7.41 -1.71
CA ASN A 226 -18.17 -8.29 -0.63
C ASN A 226 -16.66 -8.60 -0.64
N TYR A 227 -15.94 -8.13 -1.65
CA TYR A 227 -14.50 -8.37 -1.76
C TYR A 227 -13.72 -7.88 -0.55
N ALA A 228 -13.96 -6.65 -0.12
CA ALA A 228 -13.31 -6.08 1.06
C ALA A 228 -13.57 -6.90 2.33
N LEU A 229 -14.79 -7.39 2.52
CA LEU A 229 -15.15 -8.26 3.65
C LEU A 229 -14.43 -9.61 3.57
N ALA A 230 -14.29 -10.17 2.37
CA ALA A 230 -13.56 -11.42 2.17
C ALA A 230 -12.07 -11.25 2.49
N VAL A 231 -11.45 -10.14 2.09
CA VAL A 231 -10.07 -9.80 2.44
C VAL A 231 -9.93 -9.64 3.96
N GLU A 232 -10.78 -8.84 4.58
CA GLU A 232 -10.79 -8.64 6.03
C GLU A 232 -10.88 -9.97 6.79
N THR A 233 -11.80 -10.83 6.38
CA THR A 233 -12.02 -12.14 6.99
C THR A 233 -10.78 -13.03 6.84
N ALA A 234 -10.16 -13.06 5.66
CA ALA A 234 -8.98 -13.86 5.40
C ALA A 234 -7.76 -13.37 6.21
N VAL A 235 -7.60 -12.05 6.33
CA VAL A 235 -6.54 -11.43 7.13
C VAL A 235 -6.77 -11.68 8.63
N ALA A 236 -8.00 -11.55 9.12
CA ALA A 236 -8.35 -11.82 10.53
C ALA A 236 -8.06 -13.27 10.93
N LYS A 237 -8.27 -14.24 10.04
CA LYS A 237 -7.90 -15.66 10.25
C LYS A 237 -6.39 -15.90 10.39
N ARG A 238 -5.56 -14.89 10.17
CA ARG A 238 -4.10 -14.90 10.30
C ARG A 238 -3.63 -13.91 11.36
N ASP A 239 -4.39 -13.77 12.45
CA ASP A 239 -4.13 -12.84 13.56
C ASP A 239 -3.89 -11.40 13.08
N SER A 240 -4.53 -11.01 11.97
CA SER A 240 -4.36 -9.70 11.32
C SER A 240 -2.93 -9.40 10.86
N LYS A 241 -2.11 -10.42 10.72
CA LYS A 241 -0.74 -10.37 10.20
C LYS A 241 -0.68 -11.04 8.82
N ALA A 242 -1.38 -10.45 7.84
CA ALA A 242 -1.35 -10.96 6.48
C ALA A 242 -1.57 -9.86 5.44
N PHE A 243 -1.02 -10.09 4.26
CA PHE A 243 -1.28 -9.32 3.04
C PHE A 243 -1.75 -10.25 1.95
N LEU A 244 -2.84 -9.88 1.30
CA LEU A 244 -3.29 -10.53 0.09
C LEU A 244 -2.45 -10.03 -1.09
N LEU A 245 -1.70 -10.92 -1.73
CA LEU A 245 -1.02 -10.63 -2.98
C LEU A 245 -2.03 -10.78 -4.13
N GLU A 246 -2.41 -9.65 -4.71
CA GLU A 246 -3.49 -9.60 -5.71
C GLU A 246 -2.97 -9.73 -7.13
N SER A 247 -1.78 -9.22 -7.39
CA SER A 247 -1.13 -9.35 -8.69
C SER A 247 0.38 -9.15 -8.61
N SER A 248 1.09 -9.68 -9.60
CA SER A 248 2.50 -9.42 -9.87
C SER A 248 2.65 -9.24 -11.37
N THR A 249 3.01 -8.02 -11.80
CA THR A 249 2.99 -7.64 -13.22
C THR A 249 4.29 -6.97 -13.62
N PRO A 250 5.02 -7.50 -14.64
CA PRO A 250 6.16 -6.80 -15.20
C PRO A 250 5.77 -5.44 -15.74
N ILE A 251 6.60 -4.41 -15.49
CA ILE A 251 6.36 -3.04 -15.96
C ILE A 251 6.34 -2.94 -17.48
N ASP A 252 7.20 -3.73 -18.13
CA ASP A 252 7.37 -3.76 -19.60
C ASP A 252 6.35 -4.65 -20.32
N ASN A 253 5.36 -5.20 -19.61
CA ASN A 253 4.34 -6.01 -20.24
C ASN A 253 3.57 -5.14 -21.27
N PRO A 254 3.51 -5.53 -22.56
CA PRO A 254 2.85 -4.74 -23.59
C PRO A 254 1.37 -4.59 -23.25
N ARG A 255 1.00 -3.38 -22.91
CA ARG A 255 -0.38 -2.93 -22.67
C ARG A 255 -0.67 -1.81 -23.64
N PRO A 256 -1.95 -1.53 -23.94
CA PRO A 256 -2.32 -0.40 -24.79
C PRO A 256 -1.77 0.93 -24.27
N GLU A 257 -1.59 1.06 -22.94
CA GLU A 257 -1.03 2.23 -22.29
C GLU A 257 0.08 1.80 -21.33
N PRO A 258 1.17 2.60 -21.19
CA PRO A 258 2.21 2.36 -20.19
C PRO A 258 1.60 2.38 -18.80
N LEU A 259 2.18 1.61 -17.89
CA LEU A 259 1.80 1.70 -16.48
C LEU A 259 2.03 3.13 -15.99
N ALA A 260 1.04 3.68 -15.33
CA ALA A 260 1.19 4.93 -14.61
C ALA A 260 2.36 4.81 -13.63
N LEU A 261 3.05 5.91 -13.36
CA LEU A 261 4.24 5.96 -12.50
C LEU A 261 5.49 5.24 -13.06
N ALA A 262 5.49 4.85 -14.35
CA ALA A 262 6.66 4.17 -14.97
C ALA A 262 7.97 4.98 -14.85
N ARG A 263 7.88 6.32 -14.72
CA ARG A 263 9.05 7.19 -14.50
C ARG A 263 9.79 6.92 -13.19
N PHE A 264 9.10 6.34 -12.22
CA PHE A 264 9.66 5.97 -10.92
C PHE A 264 10.10 4.50 -10.85
N VAL A 265 10.10 3.78 -11.97
CA VAL A 265 10.37 2.33 -11.98
C VAL A 265 11.49 2.02 -12.97
N ASP A 266 12.38 1.12 -12.60
CA ASP A 266 13.41 0.64 -13.50
C ASP A 266 12.83 -0.33 -14.54
N ARG A 267 13.48 -0.36 -15.71
CA ARG A 267 13.11 -1.30 -16.76
C ARG A 267 13.21 -2.74 -16.28
N GLY A 268 12.24 -3.55 -16.61
CA GLY A 268 12.19 -4.96 -16.22
C GLY A 268 11.70 -5.21 -14.79
N ALA A 269 11.41 -4.16 -14.01
CA ALA A 269 10.88 -4.36 -12.68
C ALA A 269 9.48 -4.97 -12.69
N ILE A 270 9.15 -5.65 -11.61
CA ILE A 270 7.87 -6.30 -11.37
C ILE A 270 7.12 -5.50 -10.31
N VAL A 271 5.90 -5.09 -10.62
CA VAL A 271 5.01 -4.44 -9.66
C VAL A 271 4.16 -5.50 -8.97
N THR A 272 4.39 -5.71 -7.69
CA THR A 272 3.55 -6.54 -6.82
C THR A 272 2.51 -5.67 -6.14
N ARG A 273 1.24 -6.01 -6.29
CA ARG A 273 0.13 -5.41 -5.56
C ARG A 273 -0.20 -6.26 -4.35
N ALA A 274 -0.20 -5.65 -3.17
CA ALA A 274 -0.53 -6.29 -1.91
C ALA A 274 -1.55 -5.47 -1.14
N THR A 275 -2.60 -6.10 -0.63
CA THR A 275 -3.68 -5.43 0.11
C THR A 275 -3.84 -6.05 1.50
N THR A 276 -4.07 -5.20 2.51
CA THR A 276 -4.48 -5.65 3.84
C THR A 276 -5.65 -4.82 4.35
N LEU A 277 -6.45 -5.43 5.21
CA LEU A 277 -7.57 -4.78 5.89
C LEU A 277 -7.60 -5.26 7.34
N VAL A 278 -7.20 -4.39 8.26
CA VAL A 278 -7.00 -4.72 9.67
C VAL A 278 -7.70 -3.73 10.59
N SER A 279 -8.11 -4.20 11.75
CA SER A 279 -8.61 -3.32 12.82
C SER A 279 -7.44 -2.59 13.47
N ARG A 280 -7.66 -1.33 13.85
CA ARG A 280 -6.65 -0.46 14.49
C ARG A 280 -5.96 -1.13 15.69
N GLU A 281 -6.72 -1.80 16.52
CA GLU A 281 -6.26 -2.44 17.76
C GLU A 281 -5.29 -3.60 17.50
N GLN A 282 -5.36 -4.20 16.31
CA GLN A 282 -4.55 -5.34 15.90
C GLN A 282 -3.24 -4.95 15.21
N ILE A 283 -3.09 -3.66 14.89
CA ILE A 283 -1.86 -3.15 14.28
C ILE A 283 -0.79 -3.01 15.36
N SER A 284 0.26 -3.83 15.33
CA SER A 284 1.30 -3.85 16.36
C SER A 284 2.72 -3.77 15.83
N GLU A 285 2.96 -4.15 14.59
CA GLU A 285 4.30 -4.37 14.04
C GLU A 285 4.45 -3.73 12.66
N ASP A 286 5.71 -3.44 12.30
CA ASP A 286 6.08 -3.03 10.95
C ASP A 286 6.22 -4.26 10.07
N VAL A 287 6.01 -4.12 8.77
CA VAL A 287 6.16 -5.18 7.80
C VAL A 287 7.33 -4.90 6.85
N VAL A 288 8.13 -5.93 6.59
CA VAL A 288 9.19 -5.91 5.57
C VAL A 288 8.75 -6.82 4.43
N PHE A 289 9.00 -6.40 3.20
CA PHE A 289 8.76 -7.24 2.02
C PHE A 289 10.07 -7.83 1.52
N VAL A 290 10.04 -9.11 1.22
CA VAL A 290 11.21 -9.89 0.78
C VAL A 290 10.97 -10.51 -0.59
N PRO A 291 12.02 -10.85 -1.35
CA PRO A 291 11.90 -11.56 -2.63
C PRO A 291 11.03 -12.82 -2.54
N PHE A 292 10.27 -13.05 -3.59
CA PHE A 292 9.38 -14.20 -3.70
C PHE A 292 9.43 -14.82 -5.09
N THR A 293 9.75 -16.09 -5.16
CA THR A 293 9.83 -16.85 -6.43
C THR A 293 8.53 -17.53 -6.83
N GLY A 294 7.48 -17.40 -6.00
CA GLY A 294 6.17 -17.96 -6.29
C GLY A 294 5.39 -17.16 -7.34
N ILE A 295 4.34 -17.79 -7.87
CA ILE A 295 3.43 -17.17 -8.85
C ILE A 295 2.30 -16.48 -8.09
N VAL A 296 2.08 -15.20 -8.39
CA VAL A 296 0.90 -14.46 -7.93
C VAL A 296 -0.13 -14.43 -9.06
N GLN A 297 -1.19 -15.16 -8.87
CA GLN A 297 -2.29 -15.21 -9.86
C GLN A 297 -3.22 -14.01 -9.66
N ARG A 298 -3.41 -13.24 -10.72
CA ARG A 298 -4.30 -12.07 -10.74
C ARG A 298 -5.76 -12.44 -10.95
N GLU A 299 -6.03 -13.62 -11.53
CA GLU A 299 -7.36 -14.06 -11.95
C GLU A 299 -7.85 -15.21 -11.09
N ARG A 300 -9.12 -15.18 -10.71
CA ARG A 300 -9.79 -16.27 -10.04
C ARG A 300 -11.17 -16.49 -10.64
N TRP A 301 -11.44 -17.76 -10.99
CA TRP A 301 -12.76 -18.21 -11.40
C TRP A 301 -13.48 -18.84 -10.20
N VAL A 302 -14.70 -18.40 -9.93
CA VAL A 302 -15.55 -18.96 -8.86
C VAL A 302 -16.77 -19.61 -9.50
N SER A 303 -16.93 -20.93 -9.30
CA SER A 303 -18.11 -21.67 -9.73
C SER A 303 -19.22 -21.56 -8.68
N ARG A 304 -20.47 -21.42 -9.13
CA ARG A 304 -21.65 -21.32 -8.26
C ARG A 304 -22.05 -22.66 -7.63
N ASP A 305 -21.61 -23.79 -8.22
CA ASP A 305 -22.00 -25.15 -7.80
C ASP A 305 -21.03 -25.80 -6.83
N ALA A 306 -20.15 -25.04 -6.22
CA ALA A 306 -19.11 -25.60 -5.36
C ALA A 306 -19.57 -25.93 -3.94
N GLY A 307 -20.41 -26.95 -3.83
CA GLY A 307 -20.28 -27.90 -2.72
C GLY A 307 -18.98 -28.72 -2.81
N HIS A 308 -18.23 -28.63 -3.92
CA HIS A 308 -16.95 -29.32 -4.11
C HIS A 308 -16.01 -28.45 -4.94
N VAL A 309 -14.97 -27.91 -4.29
CA VAL A 309 -13.85 -27.25 -4.96
C VAL A 309 -13.10 -28.30 -5.78
N ARG A 310 -13.36 -28.39 -7.08
CA ARG A 310 -12.48 -29.10 -7.99
C ARG A 310 -11.41 -28.10 -8.45
N TYR A 311 -10.17 -28.43 -8.13
CA TYR A 311 -9.00 -27.75 -8.68
C TYR A 311 -8.96 -27.93 -10.21
N ALA A 312 -9.56 -27.00 -10.94
CA ALA A 312 -9.44 -26.92 -12.40
C ALA A 312 -8.24 -26.01 -12.71
N GLY A 313 -7.06 -26.58 -12.72
CA GLY A 313 -5.91 -25.81 -13.12
C GLY A 313 -4.58 -26.53 -12.91
N LEU A 314 -4.39 -27.67 -13.58
CA LEU A 314 -3.06 -28.21 -13.96
C LEU A 314 -3.21 -29.49 -14.82
N GLY A 315 -4.44 -29.85 -15.26
CA GLY A 315 -4.70 -31.09 -15.98
C GLY A 315 -4.62 -31.03 -17.51
N ALA A 316 -4.61 -29.86 -18.13
CA ALA A 316 -4.74 -29.77 -19.59
C ALA A 316 -3.42 -29.76 -20.37
N LEU A 317 -2.29 -29.42 -19.74
CA LEU A 317 -0.97 -29.46 -20.43
C LEU A 317 -0.21 -30.78 -20.28
N GLY A 318 -0.58 -31.62 -19.32
CA GLY A 318 0.07 -32.92 -19.08
C GLY A 318 -0.38 -34.03 -20.01
N LEU A 319 -1.57 -33.95 -20.60
CA LEU A 319 -2.15 -35.03 -21.43
C LEU A 319 -1.78 -34.95 -22.93
N LEU A 320 -1.27 -33.83 -23.41
CA LEU A 320 -0.82 -33.67 -24.80
C LEU A 320 0.60 -34.19 -25.07
N LEU A 321 1.41 -34.41 -24.02
CA LEU A 321 2.77 -34.97 -24.15
C LEU A 321 2.83 -36.50 -24.03
N MET A 322 1.79 -37.16 -23.46
CA MET A 322 1.76 -38.61 -23.37
C MET A 322 1.15 -39.31 -24.62
N ALA A 323 0.33 -38.60 -25.38
CA ALA A 323 -0.26 -39.18 -26.63
C ALA A 323 0.73 -39.18 -27.81
N GLY A 324 1.83 -38.45 -27.73
CA GLY A 324 2.88 -38.40 -28.77
C GLY A 324 3.91 -39.55 -28.66
N ALA A 325 4.06 -40.16 -27.50
CA ALA A 325 5.08 -41.19 -27.25
C ALA A 325 4.62 -42.62 -27.60
N LEU A 326 3.31 -42.87 -27.65
CA LEU A 326 2.77 -44.20 -27.93
C LEU A 326 2.53 -44.49 -29.44
N ARG A 327 2.70 -43.50 -30.32
CA ARG A 327 2.56 -43.68 -31.78
C ARG A 327 3.86 -43.95 -32.53
N ARG A 328 5.01 -43.99 -31.87
CA ARG A 328 6.32 -44.21 -32.50
C ARG A 328 6.91 -45.64 -32.31
N HIS A 329 6.20 -46.54 -31.65
CA HIS A 329 6.73 -47.86 -31.40
C HIS A 329 6.02 -49.03 -32.11
N SER A 330 5.17 -48.73 -33.15
CA SER A 330 4.50 -49.79 -33.90
C SER A 330 4.83 -49.84 -35.40
N ARG A 331 5.96 -49.25 -35.87
CA ARG A 331 6.40 -49.35 -37.26
C ARG A 331 7.87 -49.73 -37.38
N SER A 332 8.25 -50.86 -36.83
CA SER A 332 9.47 -51.52 -37.22
C SER A 332 9.38 -53.02 -36.88
N ARG A 333 8.55 -53.74 -37.61
CA ARG A 333 8.63 -55.18 -37.84
C ARG A 333 7.59 -55.54 -38.92
N GLN A 334 7.99 -55.38 -40.17
CA GLN A 334 7.77 -56.30 -41.27
C GLN A 334 8.80 -55.97 -42.34
#